data_aa456b2a8cf0542422a4dae0d3e30a03
#
_entry.id   aa456b2a8cf0542422a4dae0d3e30a03
#
_cell.length_a   1.000
_cell.length_b   1.000
_cell.length_c   1.000
_cell.angle_alpha   90.00
_cell.angle_beta   90.00
_cell.angle_gamma   90.00
#
_symmetry.space_group_name_H-M   'P 1'
#
loop_
_entity.id
_entity.type
_entity.pdbx_description
1 polymer ?
#
loop_
_entity_poly.entity_id
_entity_poly.type
_entity_poly.pdbx_seq_one_letter_code
_entity_poly.pdbx_strand_id
1 'polypeptide(L)'
;MKRSLSESTLTFNIINELDDIKKSENNVVLFGSVGNGKTYLLNKACDSSFLTSDSGYSCTRKVQFDYSLKHDMVIIDFPGLNAVKDIMSHLKVQKTALSAIPIRMICFVIKYSSRYDDLEIELGQMLSIFDNYLNNILIIVTKSEEVDFKKKEEIN
;
A
#
# COMPACT_ATOMS: atom_id res chain seq x y z
N MET A 1 5.57 26.12 11.64
CA MET A 1 5.79 24.90 12.46
C MET A 1 4.55 24.01 12.35
N LYS A 2 4.56 22.95 11.50
CA LYS A 2 3.43 22.01 11.42
C LYS A 2 3.54 21.08 12.63
N ARG A 3 2.54 21.10 13.52
CA ARG A 3 2.42 20.13 14.63
C ARG A 3 2.25 18.75 14.02
N SER A 4 3.13 17.80 14.37
CA SER A 4 2.90 16.39 14.10
C SER A 4 1.66 15.96 14.88
N LEU A 5 0.70 15.33 14.20
CA LEU A 5 -0.44 14.69 14.86
C LEU A 5 0.09 13.58 15.78
N SER A 6 -0.53 13.40 16.96
CA SER A 6 -0.23 12.25 17.80
C SER A 6 -0.67 10.95 17.12
N GLU A 7 -0.04 9.82 17.46
CA GLU A 7 -0.42 8.50 16.92
C GLU A 7 -1.90 8.19 17.13
N SER A 8 -2.45 8.54 18.32
CA SER A 8 -3.86 8.37 18.62
C SER A 8 -4.80 9.16 17.71
N THR A 9 -4.44 10.40 17.40
CA THR A 9 -5.22 11.25 16.49
C THR A 9 -5.17 10.71 15.05
N LEU A 10 -4.00 10.23 14.62
CA LEU A 10 -3.84 9.65 13.29
C LEU A 10 -4.64 8.35 13.15
N THR A 11 -4.58 7.47 14.14
CA THR A 11 -5.37 6.22 14.19
C THR A 11 -6.87 6.51 14.14
N PHE A 12 -7.36 7.46 14.93
CA PHE A 12 -8.77 7.84 14.96
C PHE A 12 -9.25 8.35 13.60
N ASN A 13 -8.47 9.19 12.92
CA ASN A 13 -8.82 9.69 11.60
C ASN A 13 -8.90 8.56 10.56
N ILE A 14 -7.95 7.64 10.58
CA ILE A 14 -7.95 6.48 9.66
C ILE A 14 -9.16 5.57 9.92
N ILE A 15 -9.49 5.28 11.18
CA ILE A 15 -10.66 4.45 11.52
C ILE A 15 -11.95 5.07 10.98
N ASN A 16 -12.12 6.38 11.13
CA ASN A 16 -13.30 7.07 10.61
C ASN A 16 -13.38 7.01 9.08
N GLU A 17 -12.24 7.10 8.38
CA GLU A 17 -12.18 6.95 6.93
C GLU A 17 -12.55 5.53 6.45
N LEU A 18 -12.42 4.53 7.33
CA LEU A 18 -12.74 3.13 7.04
C LEU A 18 -14.18 2.72 7.43
N ASP A 19 -14.96 3.58 8.08
CA ASP A 19 -16.31 3.23 8.55
C ASP A 19 -17.25 2.79 7.41
N ASP A 20 -17.11 3.36 6.23
CA ASP A 20 -17.94 3.04 5.07
C ASP A 20 -17.66 1.64 4.49
N ILE A 21 -16.47 1.08 4.75
CA ILE A 21 -16.02 -0.21 4.21
C ILE A 21 -16.08 -1.37 5.22
N LYS A 22 -16.43 -1.10 6.47
CA LYS A 22 -16.51 -2.13 7.53
C LYS A 22 -17.49 -3.27 7.22
N LYS A 23 -18.45 -3.03 6.33
CA LYS A 23 -19.50 -4.00 5.97
C LYS A 23 -19.07 -4.99 4.90
N SER A 24 -17.96 -4.72 4.20
CA SER A 24 -17.46 -5.63 3.18
C SER A 24 -16.60 -6.72 3.79
N GLU A 25 -16.82 -7.97 3.40
CA GLU A 25 -15.98 -9.11 3.79
C GLU A 25 -14.77 -9.31 2.85
N ASN A 26 -14.77 -8.65 1.69
CA ASN A 26 -13.76 -8.81 0.65
C ASN A 26 -12.87 -7.55 0.53
N ASN A 27 -12.21 -7.18 1.62
CA ASN A 27 -11.32 -6.03 1.63
C ASN A 27 -9.88 -6.43 1.25
N VAL A 28 -9.34 -5.79 0.23
CA VAL A 28 -7.95 -5.91 -0.23
C VAL A 28 -7.22 -4.61 0.06
N VAL A 29 -6.11 -4.69 0.76
CA VAL A 29 -5.38 -3.52 1.23
C VAL A 29 -4.05 -3.40 0.49
N LEU A 30 -3.74 -2.21 -0.04
CA LEU A 30 -2.49 -1.91 -0.73
C LEU A 30 -1.53 -1.19 0.21
N PHE A 31 -0.37 -1.79 0.46
CA PHE A 31 0.74 -1.19 1.20
C PHE A 31 1.98 -1.04 0.32
N GLY A 32 2.86 -0.15 0.69
CA GLY A 32 4.15 0.07 0.03
C GLY A 32 4.54 1.53 0.01
N SER A 33 5.77 1.79 -0.39
CA SER A 33 6.35 3.13 -0.44
C SER A 33 5.66 4.05 -1.44
N VAL A 34 5.89 5.35 -1.30
CA VAL A 34 5.43 6.36 -2.26
C VAL A 34 6.01 6.06 -3.64
N GLY A 35 5.18 6.20 -4.68
CA GLY A 35 5.61 5.97 -6.06
C GLY A 35 5.65 4.50 -6.50
N ASN A 36 5.29 3.54 -5.63
CA ASN A 36 5.24 2.12 -5.97
C ASN A 36 4.01 1.73 -6.83
N GLY A 37 3.11 2.66 -7.16
CA GLY A 37 2.00 2.40 -8.07
C GLY A 37 0.72 1.88 -7.42
N LYS A 38 0.55 1.99 -6.09
CA LYS A 38 -0.67 1.55 -5.37
C LYS A 38 -1.95 2.18 -5.94
N THR A 39 -1.99 3.51 -6.01
CA THR A 39 -3.17 4.24 -6.55
C THR A 39 -3.43 3.89 -8.02
N TYR A 40 -2.40 3.62 -8.80
CA TYR A 40 -2.54 3.14 -10.18
C TYR A 40 -3.24 1.77 -10.21
N LEU A 41 -2.86 0.85 -9.32
CA LEU A 41 -3.50 -0.47 -9.20
C LEU A 41 -4.98 -0.33 -8.78
N LEU A 42 -5.28 0.52 -7.79
CA LEU A 42 -6.65 0.82 -7.38
C LEU A 42 -7.48 1.32 -8.58
N ASN A 43 -6.98 2.33 -9.30
CA ASN A 43 -7.66 2.89 -10.46
C ASN A 43 -7.93 1.83 -11.53
N LYS A 44 -6.95 0.97 -11.81
CA LYS A 44 -7.10 -0.09 -12.83
C LYS A 44 -8.08 -1.19 -12.42
N ALA A 45 -8.11 -1.54 -11.15
CA ALA A 45 -8.97 -2.62 -10.65
C ALA A 45 -10.42 -2.20 -10.43
N CYS A 46 -10.67 -0.90 -10.16
CA CYS A 46 -11.99 -0.35 -9.85
C CYS A 46 -12.55 0.58 -10.95
N ASP A 47 -11.81 0.80 -12.05
CA ASP A 47 -12.13 1.80 -13.09
C ASP A 47 -12.26 3.22 -12.50
N SER A 48 -11.46 3.51 -11.47
CA SER A 48 -11.43 4.79 -10.76
C SER A 48 -10.46 5.79 -11.40
N SER A 49 -10.51 7.05 -10.96
CA SER A 49 -9.69 8.14 -11.48
C SER A 49 -8.99 8.95 -10.38
N PHE A 50 -8.57 8.31 -9.29
CA PHE A 50 -7.79 8.98 -8.25
C PHE A 50 -6.47 9.52 -8.81
N LEU A 51 -6.02 10.66 -8.27
CA LEU A 51 -4.79 11.30 -8.70
C LEU A 51 -3.58 10.40 -8.42
N THR A 52 -2.79 10.16 -9.45
CA THR A 52 -1.51 9.46 -9.37
C THR A 52 -0.37 10.42 -9.70
N SER A 53 0.82 10.20 -9.14
CA SER A 53 2.01 10.99 -9.45
C SER A 53 3.24 10.09 -9.56
N ASP A 54 4.03 10.29 -10.59
CA ASP A 54 5.35 9.66 -10.74
C ASP A 54 6.47 10.46 -10.05
N SER A 55 6.19 11.69 -9.60
CA SER A 55 7.11 12.48 -8.79
C SER A 55 7.13 11.91 -7.38
N GLY A 56 8.26 11.57 -6.81
CA GLY A 56 8.43 10.95 -5.49
C GLY A 56 7.74 11.64 -4.28
N TYR A 57 6.74 12.47 -4.55
CA TYR A 57 5.84 13.06 -3.56
C TYR A 57 4.54 12.27 -3.49
N SER A 58 4.10 11.96 -2.27
CA SER A 58 2.82 11.28 -2.06
C SER A 58 1.65 12.16 -2.51
N CYS A 59 0.90 11.69 -3.50
CA CYS A 59 -0.40 12.26 -3.85
C CYS A 59 -1.48 11.78 -2.87
N THR A 60 -1.38 10.57 -2.38
CA THR A 60 -2.32 9.97 -1.43
C THR A 60 -2.00 10.49 -0.03
N ARG A 61 -2.80 11.44 0.44
CA ARG A 61 -2.69 12.04 1.79
C ARG A 61 -3.68 11.45 2.77
N LYS A 62 -4.71 10.79 2.27
CA LYS A 62 -5.77 10.13 3.01
C LYS A 62 -5.94 8.72 2.49
N VAL A 63 -6.58 7.86 3.25
CA VAL A 63 -7.00 6.55 2.76
C VAL A 63 -7.96 6.76 1.58
N GLN A 64 -7.72 6.07 0.49
CA GLN A 64 -8.60 6.03 -0.68
C GLN A 64 -9.11 4.60 -0.83
N PHE A 65 -10.35 4.45 -1.23
CA PHE A 65 -10.92 3.14 -1.51
C PHE A 65 -11.99 3.23 -2.58
N ASP A 66 -12.19 2.13 -3.27
CA ASP A 66 -13.29 1.97 -4.21
C ASP A 66 -13.66 0.50 -4.36
N TYR A 67 -14.81 0.25 -4.94
CA TYR A 67 -15.36 -1.07 -5.14
C TYR A 67 -15.13 -1.55 -6.57
N SER A 68 -14.49 -2.71 -6.70
CA SER A 68 -14.31 -3.37 -7.99
C SER A 68 -15.51 -4.26 -8.29
N LEU A 69 -16.41 -3.79 -9.16
CA LEU A 69 -17.57 -4.56 -9.64
C LEU A 69 -17.15 -5.88 -10.29
N LYS A 70 -16.04 -5.87 -11.04
CA LYS A 70 -15.53 -7.05 -11.75
C LYS A 70 -15.07 -8.14 -10.81
N HIS A 71 -14.53 -7.78 -9.65
CA HIS A 71 -13.86 -8.71 -8.74
C HIS A 71 -14.60 -8.89 -7.41
N ASP A 72 -15.72 -8.17 -7.22
CA ASP A 72 -16.53 -8.19 -6.00
C ASP A 72 -15.70 -7.96 -4.73
N MET A 73 -14.88 -6.89 -4.74
CA MET A 73 -13.99 -6.57 -3.63
C MET A 73 -13.83 -5.06 -3.46
N VAL A 74 -13.58 -4.63 -2.23
CA VAL A 74 -13.15 -3.27 -1.91
C VAL A 74 -11.63 -3.23 -1.93
N ILE A 75 -11.04 -2.31 -2.68
CA ILE A 75 -9.60 -2.07 -2.70
C ILE A 75 -9.31 -0.79 -1.95
N ILE A 76 -8.40 -0.86 -0.98
CA ILE A 76 -8.06 0.22 -0.07
C ILE A 76 -6.60 0.61 -0.29
N ASP A 77 -6.36 1.86 -0.69
CA ASP A 77 -5.02 2.44 -0.87
C ASP A 77 -4.66 3.32 0.33
N PHE A 78 -3.64 2.91 1.06
CA PHE A 78 -3.09 3.70 2.15
C PHE A 78 -2.01 4.67 1.68
N PRO A 79 -1.86 5.84 2.36
CA PRO A 79 -0.75 6.75 2.11
C PRO A 79 0.60 6.01 2.17
N GLY A 80 1.49 6.34 1.23
CA GLY A 80 2.77 5.66 1.11
C GLY A 80 3.67 5.82 2.34
N LEU A 81 4.43 4.78 2.65
CA LEU A 81 5.24 4.67 3.87
C LEU A 81 6.30 5.76 4.01
N ASN A 82 6.96 6.12 2.92
CA ASN A 82 8.05 7.13 2.92
C ASN A 82 7.55 8.58 3.03
N ALA A 83 6.24 8.80 3.15
CA ALA A 83 5.68 10.13 3.40
C ALA A 83 5.93 10.62 4.85
N VAL A 84 6.39 9.76 5.74
CA VAL A 84 6.62 10.02 7.17
C VAL A 84 8.04 9.66 7.59
N LYS A 85 8.58 10.41 8.55
CA LYS A 85 9.94 10.19 9.08
C LYS A 85 10.09 8.88 9.85
N ASP A 86 9.00 8.36 10.42
CA ASP A 86 8.98 7.12 11.20
C ASP A 86 8.02 6.12 10.56
N ILE A 87 8.57 5.30 9.68
CA ILE A 87 7.85 4.26 8.95
C ILE A 87 7.21 3.25 9.91
N MET A 88 7.93 2.85 10.97
CA MET A 88 7.47 1.82 11.90
C MET A 88 6.25 2.26 12.71
N SER A 89 6.27 3.51 13.22
CA SER A 89 5.09 4.08 13.90
C SER A 89 3.91 4.18 12.96
N HIS A 90 4.14 4.60 11.72
CA HIS A 90 3.08 4.74 10.72
C HIS A 90 2.44 3.38 10.36
N LEU A 91 3.25 2.34 10.16
CA LEU A 91 2.77 0.98 9.91
C LEU A 91 1.96 0.42 11.09
N LYS A 92 2.42 0.66 12.33
CA LYS A 92 1.68 0.24 13.54
C LYS A 92 0.31 0.90 13.62
N VAL A 93 0.22 2.20 13.35
CA VAL A 93 -1.04 2.94 13.32
C VAL A 93 -1.98 2.38 12.25
N GLN A 94 -1.47 2.13 11.06
CA GLN A 94 -2.25 1.52 9.97
C GLN A 94 -2.72 0.11 10.33
N LYS A 95 -1.86 -0.74 10.91
CA LYS A 95 -2.23 -2.07 11.41
C LYS A 95 -3.37 -2.00 12.43
N THR A 96 -3.28 -1.07 13.39
CA THR A 96 -4.33 -0.88 14.39
C THR A 96 -5.66 -0.46 13.76
N ALA A 97 -5.63 0.44 12.79
CA ALA A 97 -6.84 0.86 12.07
C ALA A 97 -7.46 -0.29 11.28
N LEU A 98 -6.64 -1.12 10.63
CA LEU A 98 -7.09 -2.26 9.84
C LEU A 98 -7.67 -3.39 10.69
N SER A 99 -7.27 -3.51 11.97
CA SER A 99 -7.88 -4.49 12.87
C SER A 99 -9.39 -4.27 13.09
N ALA A 100 -9.90 -3.10 12.71
CA ALA A 100 -11.33 -2.76 12.82
C ALA A 100 -12.17 -3.22 11.60
N ILE A 101 -11.54 -3.75 10.55
CA ILE A 101 -12.22 -4.22 9.33
C ILE A 101 -11.81 -5.65 9.01
N PRO A 102 -12.69 -6.47 8.41
CA PRO A 102 -12.30 -7.78 7.92
C PRO A 102 -11.36 -7.61 6.71
N ILE A 103 -10.18 -8.21 6.77
CA ILE A 103 -9.18 -8.15 5.69
C ILE A 103 -9.07 -9.52 5.05
N ARG A 104 -9.31 -9.59 3.74
CA ARG A 104 -9.11 -10.80 2.95
C ARG A 104 -7.67 -10.94 2.48
N MET A 105 -7.04 -9.83 2.07
CA MET A 105 -5.68 -9.85 1.52
C MET A 105 -4.97 -8.53 1.77
N ILE A 106 -3.68 -8.63 2.03
CA ILE A 106 -2.74 -7.50 2.10
C ILE A 106 -1.80 -7.61 0.90
N CYS A 107 -1.80 -6.61 0.03
CA CYS A 107 -0.92 -6.52 -1.12
C CYS A 107 0.25 -5.60 -0.81
N PHE A 108 1.46 -6.14 -0.72
CA PHE A 108 2.69 -5.35 -0.65
C PHE A 108 3.11 -4.98 -2.05
N VAL A 109 2.91 -3.71 -2.38
CA VAL A 109 3.24 -3.16 -3.70
C VAL A 109 4.64 -2.59 -3.64
N ILE A 110 5.56 -3.22 -4.35
CA ILE A 110 6.96 -2.82 -4.44
C ILE A 110 7.28 -2.42 -5.88
N LYS A 111 8.09 -1.36 -6.03
CA LYS A 111 8.63 -1.00 -7.33
C LYS A 111 9.81 -1.91 -7.64
N TYR A 112 9.89 -2.45 -8.87
CA TYR A 112 11.11 -3.12 -9.31
C TYR A 112 12.31 -2.16 -9.16
N SER A 113 13.34 -2.63 -8.50
CA SER A 113 14.58 -1.89 -8.28
C SER A 113 15.75 -2.82 -8.52
N SER A 114 16.82 -2.29 -9.10
CA SER A 114 18.11 -3.00 -9.20
C SER A 114 18.84 -3.08 -7.84
N ARG A 115 18.37 -2.35 -6.84
CA ARG A 115 18.94 -2.36 -5.48
C ARG A 115 18.18 -3.36 -4.63
N TYR A 116 18.73 -4.55 -4.52
CA TYR A 116 18.12 -5.66 -3.79
C TYR A 116 17.99 -5.35 -2.29
N ASP A 117 19.00 -4.70 -1.71
CA ASP A 117 19.05 -4.38 -0.28
C ASP A 117 17.89 -3.50 0.18
N ASP A 118 17.48 -2.51 -0.62
CA ASP A 118 16.37 -1.62 -0.30
C ASP A 118 15.03 -2.39 -0.26
N LEU A 119 14.86 -3.35 -1.17
CA LEU A 119 13.66 -4.21 -1.21
C LEU A 119 13.61 -5.17 -0.02
N GLU A 120 14.73 -5.76 0.36
CA GLU A 120 14.83 -6.68 1.50
C GLU A 120 14.46 -5.96 2.80
N ILE A 121 14.98 -4.76 3.00
CA ILE A 121 14.66 -3.94 4.18
C ILE A 121 13.18 -3.58 4.21
N GLU A 122 12.61 -3.08 3.09
CA GLU A 122 11.20 -2.69 3.02
C GLU A 122 10.28 -3.88 3.30
N LEU A 123 10.52 -5.02 2.65
CA LEU A 123 9.74 -6.24 2.84
C LEU A 123 9.89 -6.79 4.26
N GLY A 124 11.11 -6.83 4.81
CA GLY A 124 11.36 -7.30 6.16
C GLY A 124 10.60 -6.47 7.20
N GLN A 125 10.57 -5.16 7.07
CA GLN A 125 9.80 -4.27 7.94
C GLN A 125 8.30 -4.54 7.85
N MET A 126 7.75 -4.66 6.64
CA MET A 126 6.32 -4.94 6.43
C MET A 126 5.94 -6.31 6.99
N LEU A 127 6.71 -7.36 6.69
CA LEU A 127 6.44 -8.71 7.18
C LEU A 127 6.49 -8.81 8.71
N SER A 128 7.43 -8.11 9.36
CA SER A 128 7.53 -8.11 10.82
C SER A 128 6.33 -7.49 11.54
N ILE A 129 5.62 -6.57 10.87
CA ILE A 129 4.43 -5.91 11.42
C ILE A 129 3.16 -6.69 11.15
N PHE A 130 3.10 -7.36 9.99
CA PHE A 130 1.93 -8.11 9.54
C PHE A 130 2.07 -9.62 9.73
N ASP A 131 2.83 -10.06 10.73
CA ASP A 131 3.07 -11.47 11.05
C ASP A 131 1.79 -12.31 11.19
N ASN A 132 0.74 -11.75 11.77
CA ASN A 132 -0.56 -12.42 11.92
C ASN A 132 -1.34 -12.57 10.59
N TYR A 133 -0.88 -11.93 9.52
CA TYR A 133 -1.52 -11.94 8.20
C TYR A 133 -0.71 -12.67 7.13
N LEU A 134 0.34 -13.42 7.50
CA LEU A 134 1.27 -14.04 6.55
C LEU A 134 0.59 -14.89 5.46
N ASN A 135 -0.49 -15.59 5.82
CA ASN A 135 -1.26 -16.40 4.88
C ASN A 135 -2.12 -15.57 3.90
N ASN A 136 -2.23 -14.27 4.13
CA ASN A 136 -3.09 -13.36 3.37
C ASN A 136 -2.26 -12.26 2.68
N ILE A 137 -0.95 -12.45 2.56
CA ILE A 137 -0.04 -11.49 1.93
C ILE A 137 0.22 -11.87 0.48
N LEU A 138 0.10 -10.88 -0.42
CA LEU A 138 0.50 -10.94 -1.81
C LEU A 138 1.55 -9.86 -2.08
N ILE A 139 2.66 -10.22 -2.72
CA ILE A 139 3.67 -9.26 -3.16
C ILE A 139 3.40 -8.93 -4.63
N ILE A 140 3.21 -7.66 -4.93
CA ILE A 140 3.01 -7.13 -6.29
C ILE A 140 4.22 -6.29 -6.67
N VAL A 141 4.92 -6.72 -7.73
CA VAL A 141 6.06 -5.98 -8.28
C VAL A 141 5.57 -5.13 -9.45
N THR A 142 5.77 -3.81 -9.35
CA THR A 142 5.38 -2.84 -10.37
C THR A 142 6.58 -2.31 -11.14
N LYS A 143 6.33 -1.66 -12.28
CA LYS A 143 7.36 -1.02 -13.12
C LYS A 143 8.47 -1.99 -13.58
N SER A 144 8.16 -3.28 -13.71
CA SER A 144 9.08 -4.29 -14.20
C SER A 144 9.42 -4.12 -15.71
N GLU A 145 8.63 -3.33 -16.45
CA GLU A 145 8.85 -2.99 -17.85
C GLU A 145 10.08 -2.10 -18.07
N GLU A 146 10.54 -1.40 -17.01
CA GLU A 146 11.78 -0.62 -17.03
C GLU A 146 13.03 -1.53 -17.01
N VAL A 147 12.86 -2.85 -16.87
CA VAL A 147 13.96 -3.82 -16.97
C VAL A 147 14.39 -3.88 -18.43
N ASP A 148 15.57 -3.36 -18.68
CA ASP A 148 16.21 -3.40 -20.00
C ASP A 148 16.30 -4.87 -20.47
N PHE A 149 15.45 -5.26 -21.41
CA PHE A 149 15.46 -6.61 -22.02
C PHE A 149 16.80 -6.94 -22.70
N LYS A 150 17.72 -5.97 -22.84
CA LYS A 150 19.07 -6.14 -23.38
C LYS A 150 19.93 -7.14 -22.60
N LYS A 151 19.62 -7.43 -21.33
CA LYS A 151 20.35 -8.46 -20.56
C LYS A 151 19.90 -9.91 -20.85
N LYS A 152 18.84 -10.11 -21.62
CA LYS A 152 18.39 -11.47 -21.97
C LYS A 152 19.13 -12.09 -23.17
N GLU A 153 19.84 -11.29 -23.96
CA GLU A 153 20.59 -11.79 -25.11
C GLU A 153 22.04 -12.24 -24.78
N GLU A 154 22.52 -11.95 -23.55
CA GLU A 154 23.87 -12.36 -23.12
C GLU A 154 23.93 -13.72 -22.41
N ILE A 155 22.79 -14.43 -22.26
CA ILE A 155 22.72 -15.72 -21.55
C ILE A 155 22.29 -16.89 -22.47
N ASN A 156 22.40 -16.70 -23.80
CA ASN A 156 22.24 -17.81 -24.76
C ASN A 156 23.55 -18.10 -25.48
#